data_23c1965f9a48989ad882f770b2eecb8d
#
_entry.id   23c1965f9a48989ad882f770b2eecb8d
#
_cell.length_a   1.000
_cell.length_b   1.000
_cell.length_c   1.000
_cell.angle_alpha   90.00
_cell.angle_beta   90.00
_cell.angle_gamma   90.00
#
_symmetry.space_group_name_H-M   'P 1'
#
loop_
_entity.id
_entity.type
_entity.pdbx_description
1 polymer ?
#
loop_
_entity_poly.entity_id
_entity_poly.type
_entity_poly.pdbx_seq_one_letter_code
_entity_poly.pdbx_strand_id
1 'polypeptide(L)'
;FVEKSQRERDQPMTETDKQILQDKTLDYRVLNFATSTFNDNTTSYYHKSIGGYHPAKLKRYQDMIEYYIQPEMDQIRDAVIKAQGDMTKINGDSIFPVLNALNTRYFIFPLQQGHTVPLRNPYTYGNAWLVDKIKYVANANEEIEEIKGMKLRHEAVADKKFEAVLGTAVVQDQTSVVMLKEYKPNELTYEVNSGKGGVVVFSEIYYPGWTATVDGKKAELGRVDYILRALNVKQGKHDIVLTFKPQSINRTETIAYVSYILLILSIIGGVVFDMRRKGKK
;
A
#
# COMPACT_ATOMS: atom_id res chain seq x y z
N PHE A 1 24.19 5.74 -10.62
CA PHE A 1 23.39 4.57 -11.06
C PHE A 1 24.29 3.32 -10.95
N VAL A 2 23.77 2.25 -10.32
CA VAL A 2 24.45 0.95 -10.24
C VAL A 2 23.98 0.10 -11.41
N GLU A 3 24.88 -0.56 -12.10
CA GLU A 3 24.54 -1.47 -13.20
C GLU A 3 23.73 -2.66 -12.71
N LYS A 4 22.80 -3.14 -13.55
CA LYS A 4 21.94 -4.30 -13.23
C LYS A 4 22.77 -5.53 -12.83
N SER A 5 23.87 -5.79 -13.55
CA SER A 5 24.81 -6.89 -13.28
C SER A 5 25.51 -6.79 -11.93
N GLN A 6 25.82 -5.57 -11.47
CA GLN A 6 26.40 -5.34 -10.15
C GLN A 6 25.35 -5.60 -9.06
N ARG A 7 24.12 -5.10 -9.23
CA ARG A 7 23.03 -5.36 -8.29
C ARG A 7 22.72 -6.86 -8.14
N GLU A 8 22.69 -7.61 -9.24
CA GLU A 8 22.44 -9.04 -9.23
C GLU A 8 23.59 -9.85 -8.56
N ARG A 9 24.81 -9.33 -8.56
CA ARG A 9 25.93 -9.93 -7.80
C ARG A 9 25.84 -9.61 -6.31
N ASP A 10 25.50 -8.38 -5.96
CA ASP A 10 25.46 -7.91 -4.56
C ASP A 10 24.22 -8.44 -3.81
N GLN A 11 23.14 -8.71 -4.53
CA GLN A 11 21.89 -9.25 -4.00
C GLN A 11 21.37 -10.37 -4.92
N PRO A 12 21.97 -11.58 -4.85
CA PRO A 12 21.54 -12.69 -5.68
C PRO A 12 20.13 -13.15 -5.31
N MET A 13 19.33 -13.43 -6.33
CA MET A 13 17.99 -13.97 -6.17
C MET A 13 18.05 -15.38 -5.57
N THR A 14 17.35 -15.61 -4.48
CA THR A 14 17.25 -16.92 -3.83
C THR A 14 16.27 -17.85 -4.56
N GLU A 15 16.32 -19.15 -4.28
CA GLU A 15 15.31 -20.09 -4.81
C GLU A 15 13.91 -19.77 -4.29
N THR A 16 13.80 -19.25 -3.07
CA THR A 16 12.54 -18.77 -2.48
C THR A 16 11.97 -17.60 -3.27
N ASP A 17 12.82 -16.62 -3.64
CA ASP A 17 12.38 -15.49 -4.47
C ASP A 17 11.87 -15.96 -5.84
N LYS A 18 12.57 -16.89 -6.47
CA LYS A 18 12.18 -17.47 -7.76
C LYS A 18 10.82 -18.16 -7.68
N GLN A 19 10.56 -18.91 -6.61
CA GLN A 19 9.27 -19.57 -6.39
C GLN A 19 8.14 -18.55 -6.23
N ILE A 20 8.34 -17.52 -5.41
CA ILE A 20 7.34 -16.45 -5.20
C ILE A 20 7.04 -15.72 -6.52
N LEU A 21 8.06 -15.43 -7.32
CA LEU A 21 7.93 -14.71 -8.60
C LEU A 21 7.23 -15.52 -9.71
N GLN A 22 6.99 -16.83 -9.50
CA GLN A 22 6.13 -17.62 -10.38
C GLN A 22 4.65 -17.25 -10.24
N ASP A 23 4.22 -16.72 -9.08
CA ASP A 23 2.88 -16.20 -8.89
C ASP A 23 2.69 -14.90 -9.69
N LYS A 24 1.84 -14.93 -10.71
CA LYS A 24 1.55 -13.80 -11.59
C LYS A 24 0.35 -12.97 -11.12
N THR A 25 -0.14 -13.19 -9.90
CA THR A 25 -1.17 -12.35 -9.30
C THR A 25 -0.69 -10.90 -9.24
N LEU A 26 -1.56 -9.99 -9.67
CA LEU A 26 -1.26 -8.56 -9.62
C LEU A 26 -1.18 -8.09 -8.16
N ASP A 27 -0.08 -7.46 -7.85
CA ASP A 27 0.13 -6.72 -6.60
C ASP A 27 -0.20 -7.47 -5.29
N TYR A 28 0.83 -8.01 -4.67
CA TYR A 28 0.77 -8.60 -3.34
C TYR A 28 2.05 -8.23 -2.56
N ARG A 29 2.00 -8.40 -1.24
CA ARG A 29 3.15 -8.14 -0.37
C ARG A 29 3.75 -9.42 0.18
N VAL A 30 5.04 -9.32 0.53
CA VAL A 30 5.84 -10.39 1.12
C VAL A 30 6.35 -9.93 2.47
N LEU A 31 6.25 -10.79 3.48
CA LEU A 31 6.83 -10.60 4.80
C LEU A 31 7.98 -11.58 4.97
N ASN A 32 9.19 -11.08 5.23
CA ASN A 32 10.37 -11.91 5.37
C ASN A 32 10.77 -12.05 6.84
N PHE A 33 10.73 -13.26 7.37
CA PHE A 33 11.14 -13.63 8.72
C PHE A 33 12.63 -14.02 8.82
N ALA A 34 13.32 -14.18 7.69
CA ALA A 34 14.73 -14.54 7.66
C ALA A 34 15.68 -13.34 7.80
N THR A 35 15.15 -12.12 7.68
CA THR A 35 15.89 -10.87 7.82
C THR A 35 15.29 -10.00 8.93
N SER A 36 15.97 -8.91 9.29
CA SER A 36 15.39 -7.89 10.16
C SER A 36 14.34 -7.09 9.41
N THR A 37 13.09 -7.53 9.45
CA THR A 37 11.97 -7.06 8.60
C THR A 37 11.90 -5.53 8.42
N PHE A 38 12.16 -4.74 9.48
CA PHE A 38 12.01 -3.28 9.46
C PHE A 38 13.34 -2.52 9.39
N ASN A 39 14.49 -3.23 9.39
CA ASN A 39 15.82 -2.63 9.33
C ASN A 39 16.64 -3.13 8.13
N ASP A 40 16.05 -3.95 7.26
CA ASP A 40 16.68 -4.54 6.09
C ASP A 40 15.84 -4.30 4.84
N ASN A 41 16.48 -4.01 3.70
CA ASN A 41 15.83 -3.72 2.43
C ASN A 41 15.97 -4.83 1.39
N THR A 42 16.63 -5.94 1.71
CA THR A 42 16.92 -7.01 0.73
C THR A 42 15.67 -7.59 0.10
N THR A 43 14.59 -7.81 0.89
CA THR A 43 13.31 -8.29 0.37
C THR A 43 12.72 -7.36 -0.70
N SER A 44 12.95 -6.06 -0.59
CA SER A 44 12.41 -5.05 -1.51
C SER A 44 13.07 -5.04 -2.90
N TYR A 45 14.18 -5.78 -3.08
CA TYR A 45 14.80 -5.92 -4.40
C TYR A 45 13.92 -6.72 -5.37
N TYR A 46 13.21 -7.70 -4.87
CA TYR A 46 12.42 -8.62 -5.69
C TYR A 46 10.93 -8.59 -5.42
N HIS A 47 10.51 -8.11 -4.22
CA HIS A 47 9.12 -8.16 -3.77
C HIS A 47 8.67 -6.83 -3.18
N LYS A 48 7.37 -6.58 -3.18
CA LYS A 48 6.77 -5.56 -2.32
C LYS A 48 6.81 -6.06 -0.89
N SER A 49 7.66 -5.45 -0.07
CA SER A 49 7.85 -5.84 1.32
C SER A 49 6.85 -5.13 2.24
N ILE A 50 6.39 -5.86 3.27
CA ILE A 50 5.71 -5.27 4.44
C ILE A 50 6.69 -4.41 5.25
N GLY A 51 7.98 -4.78 5.25
CA GLY A 51 9.04 -4.13 5.99
C GLY A 51 9.88 -3.20 5.13
N GLY A 52 11.13 -3.07 5.54
CA GLY A 52 12.16 -2.24 4.93
C GLY A 52 12.62 -1.12 5.85
N TYR A 53 13.90 -0.78 5.73
CA TYR A 53 14.47 0.38 6.41
C TYR A 53 14.12 1.66 5.65
N HIS A 54 13.49 2.62 6.34
CA HIS A 54 13.27 3.95 5.84
C HIS A 54 13.30 4.98 6.98
N PRO A 55 14.19 5.99 6.96
CA PRO A 55 14.33 6.98 8.04
C PRO A 55 13.09 7.88 8.17
N ALA A 56 12.35 8.11 7.09
CA ALA A 56 11.13 8.91 7.06
C ALA A 56 9.86 8.04 6.95
N LYS A 57 9.75 7.01 7.79
CA LYS A 57 8.58 6.14 7.84
C LYS A 57 7.32 6.93 8.24
N LEU A 58 6.19 6.66 7.61
CA LEU A 58 4.91 7.27 7.98
C LEU A 58 4.58 6.92 9.44
N LYS A 59 4.30 7.94 10.27
CA LYS A 59 3.99 7.75 11.70
C LYS A 59 2.88 6.72 11.92
N ARG A 60 1.76 6.80 11.19
CA ARG A 60 0.67 5.83 11.29
C ARG A 60 1.08 4.41 10.92
N TYR A 61 1.98 4.25 9.95
CA TYR A 61 2.49 2.93 9.61
C TYR A 61 3.42 2.38 10.70
N GLN A 62 4.22 3.25 11.32
CA GLN A 62 5.03 2.88 12.48
C GLN A 62 4.15 2.45 13.66
N ASP A 63 3.06 3.18 13.93
CA ASP A 63 2.10 2.78 14.96
C ASP A 63 1.48 1.40 14.64
N MET A 64 1.11 1.14 13.38
CA MET A 64 0.61 -0.19 12.97
C MET A 64 1.66 -1.29 13.14
N ILE A 65 2.94 -1.00 12.90
CA ILE A 65 4.03 -1.95 13.17
C ILE A 65 4.06 -2.31 14.64
N GLU A 66 4.05 -1.31 15.52
CA GLU A 66 4.21 -1.49 16.97
C GLU A 66 2.98 -2.16 17.61
N TYR A 67 1.77 -1.75 17.23
CA TYR A 67 0.54 -2.21 17.88
C TYR A 67 0.01 -3.53 17.30
N TYR A 68 0.28 -3.82 16.01
CA TYR A 68 -0.35 -4.96 15.32
C TYR A 68 0.62 -5.83 14.55
N ILE A 69 1.43 -5.26 13.62
CA ILE A 69 2.22 -6.10 12.71
C ILE A 69 3.27 -6.92 13.46
N GLN A 70 3.99 -6.30 14.40
CA GLN A 70 4.99 -7.02 15.20
C GLN A 70 4.37 -8.09 16.10
N PRO A 71 3.29 -7.81 16.86
CA PRO A 71 2.55 -8.85 17.59
C PRO A 71 2.02 -9.99 16.71
N GLU A 72 1.47 -9.68 15.52
CA GLU A 72 1.03 -10.71 14.57
C GLU A 72 2.20 -11.55 14.06
N MET A 73 3.36 -10.95 13.80
CA MET A 73 4.57 -11.68 13.38
C MET A 73 5.01 -12.69 14.43
N ASP A 74 4.97 -12.33 15.72
CA ASP A 74 5.33 -13.24 16.80
C ASP A 74 4.34 -14.41 16.91
N GLN A 75 3.04 -14.12 16.80
CA GLN A 75 2.00 -15.16 16.76
C GLN A 75 2.12 -16.08 15.54
N ILE A 76 2.48 -15.54 14.36
CA ILE A 76 2.71 -16.34 13.14
C ILE A 76 3.86 -17.32 13.34
N ARG A 77 4.99 -16.88 13.93
CA ARG A 77 6.13 -17.78 14.22
C ARG A 77 5.69 -18.99 15.02
N ASP A 78 4.99 -18.76 16.12
CA ASP A 78 4.51 -19.82 17.00
C ASP A 78 3.51 -20.74 16.30
N ALA A 79 2.57 -20.16 15.55
CA ALA A 79 1.53 -20.90 14.83
C ALA A 79 2.14 -21.77 13.71
N VAL A 80 3.07 -21.22 12.92
CA VAL A 80 3.76 -21.95 11.83
C VAL A 80 4.59 -23.13 12.39
N ILE A 81 5.30 -22.92 13.49
CA ILE A 81 6.08 -23.99 14.14
C ILE A 81 5.14 -25.11 14.62
N LYS A 82 4.04 -24.77 15.31
CA LYS A 82 3.04 -25.75 15.78
C LYS A 82 2.35 -26.49 14.63
N ALA A 83 2.10 -25.80 13.53
CA ALA A 83 1.47 -26.37 12.34
C ALA A 83 2.46 -27.08 11.40
N GLN A 84 3.76 -27.13 11.76
CA GLN A 84 4.83 -27.71 10.92
C GLN A 84 4.87 -27.12 9.49
N GLY A 85 4.62 -25.82 9.36
CA GLY A 85 4.60 -25.11 8.09
C GLY A 85 3.29 -25.20 7.29
N ASP A 86 2.32 -25.96 7.75
CA ASP A 86 1.02 -26.11 7.06
C ASP A 86 0.09 -24.93 7.41
N MET A 87 0.06 -23.93 6.53
CA MET A 87 -0.76 -22.72 6.70
C MET A 87 -2.26 -23.01 6.77
N THR A 88 -2.74 -24.14 6.26
CA THR A 88 -4.17 -24.49 6.30
C THR A 88 -4.64 -24.92 7.71
N LYS A 89 -3.72 -25.26 8.59
CA LYS A 89 -3.99 -25.64 10.00
C LYS A 89 -3.98 -24.42 10.94
N ILE A 90 -3.72 -23.22 10.42
CA ILE A 90 -3.65 -21.99 11.20
C ILE A 90 -4.97 -21.22 11.02
N ASN A 91 -5.50 -20.61 12.07
CA ASN A 91 -6.62 -19.69 11.96
C ASN A 91 -6.10 -18.28 11.63
N GLY A 92 -5.75 -18.05 10.37
CA GLY A 92 -5.11 -16.80 9.93
C GLY A 92 -5.99 -15.56 10.07
N ASP A 93 -7.30 -15.69 9.98
CA ASP A 93 -8.21 -14.54 10.17
C ASP A 93 -8.24 -14.03 11.62
N SER A 94 -7.90 -14.89 12.60
CA SER A 94 -7.79 -14.48 14.01
C SER A 94 -6.37 -14.08 14.41
N ILE A 95 -5.35 -14.68 13.82
CA ILE A 95 -3.97 -14.53 14.27
C ILE A 95 -3.28 -13.31 13.62
N PHE A 96 -3.57 -13.03 12.36
CA PHE A 96 -2.90 -11.95 11.61
C PHE A 96 -3.83 -11.18 10.66
N PRO A 97 -4.95 -10.64 11.18
CA PRO A 97 -5.94 -9.94 10.36
C PRO A 97 -5.38 -8.67 9.68
N VAL A 98 -4.44 -7.95 10.32
CA VAL A 98 -3.83 -6.75 9.73
C VAL A 98 -2.90 -7.11 8.56
N LEU A 99 -2.12 -8.18 8.68
CA LEU A 99 -1.30 -8.67 7.56
C LEU A 99 -2.16 -9.20 6.41
N ASN A 100 -3.34 -9.79 6.70
CA ASN A 100 -4.30 -10.18 5.68
C ASN A 100 -4.87 -8.96 4.94
N ALA A 101 -5.23 -7.91 5.68
CA ALA A 101 -5.71 -6.63 5.13
C ALA A 101 -4.64 -5.90 4.31
N LEU A 102 -3.37 -6.07 4.66
CA LEU A 102 -2.22 -5.57 3.89
C LEU A 102 -1.88 -6.46 2.68
N ASN A 103 -2.70 -7.45 2.33
CA ASN A 103 -2.48 -8.39 1.24
C ASN A 103 -1.10 -9.08 1.30
N THR A 104 -0.69 -9.52 2.49
CA THR A 104 0.55 -10.25 2.70
C THR A 104 0.39 -11.69 2.25
N ARG A 105 0.72 -11.96 1.00
CA ARG A 105 0.44 -13.22 0.32
C ARG A 105 1.48 -14.31 0.59
N TYR A 106 2.72 -13.93 0.88
CA TYR A 106 3.80 -14.85 1.19
C TYR A 106 4.54 -14.44 2.44
N PHE A 107 4.90 -15.45 3.23
CA PHE A 107 5.84 -15.38 4.33
C PHE A 107 7.10 -16.13 3.93
N ILE A 108 8.27 -15.49 4.02
CA ILE A 108 9.56 -16.15 3.84
C ILE A 108 10.05 -16.59 5.21
N PHE A 109 10.10 -17.89 5.45
CA PHE A 109 10.56 -18.46 6.71
C PHE A 109 11.99 -18.97 6.61
N PRO A 110 12.83 -18.75 7.65
CA PRO A 110 14.16 -19.33 7.72
C PRO A 110 14.08 -20.84 8.00
N LEU A 111 14.94 -21.60 7.32
CA LEU A 111 15.23 -23.01 7.61
C LEU A 111 16.65 -23.14 8.14
N GLN A 112 17.06 -24.37 8.40
CA GLN A 112 18.44 -24.67 8.80
C GLN A 112 19.44 -24.29 7.68
N GLN A 113 20.69 -24.02 8.06
CA GLN A 113 21.81 -23.72 7.16
C GLN A 113 21.61 -22.49 6.26
N GLY A 114 20.77 -21.52 6.69
CA GLY A 114 20.53 -20.28 5.95
C GLY A 114 19.58 -20.41 4.75
N HIS A 115 18.99 -21.58 4.54
CA HIS A 115 17.91 -21.74 3.55
C HIS A 115 16.64 -21.07 4.00
N THR A 116 15.76 -20.75 3.05
CA THR A 116 14.44 -20.20 3.30
C THR A 116 13.37 -20.94 2.51
N VAL A 117 12.13 -20.83 2.96
CA VAL A 117 10.96 -21.42 2.28
C VAL A 117 9.85 -20.38 2.19
N PRO A 118 9.15 -20.29 1.04
CA PRO A 118 7.98 -19.44 0.92
C PRO A 118 6.73 -20.19 1.42
N LEU A 119 6.04 -19.61 2.40
CA LEU A 119 4.75 -20.10 2.86
C LEU A 119 3.66 -19.19 2.30
N ARG A 120 2.76 -19.77 1.51
CA ARG A 120 1.63 -19.01 0.96
C ARG A 120 0.56 -18.80 2.02
N ASN A 121 0.15 -17.54 2.20
CA ASN A 121 -0.96 -17.16 3.06
C ASN A 121 -2.30 -17.31 2.30
N PRO A 122 -3.19 -18.24 2.70
CA PRO A 122 -4.49 -18.41 2.05
C PRO A 122 -5.56 -17.42 2.55
N TYR A 123 -5.27 -16.62 3.59
CA TYR A 123 -6.23 -15.78 4.31
C TYR A 123 -6.23 -14.32 3.85
N THR A 124 -5.40 -13.92 2.89
CA THR A 124 -5.36 -12.53 2.40
C THR A 124 -6.74 -12.07 1.91
N TYR A 125 -7.06 -10.81 2.17
CA TYR A 125 -8.32 -10.23 1.69
C TYR A 125 -8.23 -9.77 0.22
N GLY A 126 -7.05 -9.87 -0.39
CA GLY A 126 -6.77 -9.44 -1.75
C GLY A 126 -6.42 -7.96 -1.84
N ASN A 127 -6.47 -7.41 -3.05
CA ASN A 127 -6.11 -6.03 -3.31
C ASN A 127 -7.18 -5.02 -2.85
N ALA A 128 -8.44 -5.46 -2.83
CA ALA A 128 -9.57 -4.70 -2.31
C ALA A 128 -10.75 -5.62 -2.00
N TRP A 129 -11.59 -5.21 -1.06
CA TRP A 129 -12.79 -5.95 -0.67
C TRP A 129 -13.89 -5.00 -0.17
N LEU A 130 -15.12 -5.48 -0.13
CA LEU A 130 -16.26 -4.78 0.46
C LEU A 130 -16.42 -5.19 1.91
N VAL A 131 -16.68 -4.22 2.80
CA VAL A 131 -16.98 -4.47 4.21
C VAL A 131 -18.47 -4.40 4.48
N ASP A 132 -18.94 -5.21 5.45
CA ASP A 132 -20.34 -5.31 5.84
C ASP A 132 -20.74 -4.22 6.84
N LYS A 133 -19.76 -3.70 7.60
CA LYS A 133 -19.97 -2.73 8.66
C LYS A 133 -18.79 -1.76 8.74
N ILE A 134 -19.11 -0.50 9.03
CA ILE A 134 -18.13 0.52 9.37
C ILE A 134 -18.49 1.15 10.73
N LYS A 135 -17.50 1.27 11.62
CA LYS A 135 -17.60 1.95 12.90
C LYS A 135 -16.89 3.29 12.82
N TYR A 136 -17.58 4.36 13.18
CA TYR A 136 -16.97 5.69 13.25
C TYR A 136 -16.57 6.03 14.69
N VAL A 137 -15.37 6.56 14.84
CA VAL A 137 -14.77 6.94 16.14
C VAL A 137 -14.30 8.38 16.11
N ALA A 138 -14.11 8.99 17.28
CA ALA A 138 -13.91 10.42 17.39
C ALA A 138 -12.50 10.88 16.96
N ASN A 139 -11.50 10.01 17.10
CA ASN A 139 -10.10 10.39 16.89
C ASN A 139 -9.21 9.20 16.53
N ALA A 140 -7.94 9.49 16.23
CA ALA A 140 -6.96 8.51 15.79
C ALA A 140 -6.57 7.46 16.86
N ASN A 141 -6.62 7.82 18.13
CA ASN A 141 -6.31 6.86 19.21
C ASN A 141 -7.42 5.82 19.32
N GLU A 142 -8.67 6.26 19.30
CA GLU A 142 -9.81 5.33 19.26
C GLU A 142 -9.79 4.48 17.98
N GLU A 143 -9.40 5.07 16.83
CA GLU A 143 -9.33 4.35 15.55
C GLU A 143 -8.32 3.19 15.62
N ILE A 144 -7.13 3.40 16.20
CA ILE A 144 -6.12 2.34 16.30
C ILE A 144 -6.49 1.30 17.36
N GLU A 145 -7.04 1.72 18.50
CA GLU A 145 -7.45 0.81 19.57
C GLU A 145 -8.60 -0.11 19.14
N GLU A 146 -9.54 0.40 18.37
CA GLU A 146 -10.72 -0.33 17.93
C GLU A 146 -10.40 -1.48 16.97
N ILE A 147 -9.29 -1.43 16.23
CA ILE A 147 -8.84 -2.51 15.34
C ILE A 147 -8.69 -3.82 16.12
N LYS A 148 -8.37 -3.75 17.40
CA LYS A 148 -8.18 -4.92 18.25
C LYS A 148 -9.48 -5.74 18.36
N GLY A 149 -9.44 -6.94 17.82
CA GLY A 149 -10.57 -7.87 17.88
C GLY A 149 -11.62 -7.67 16.78
N MET A 150 -11.43 -6.70 15.87
CA MET A 150 -12.29 -6.57 14.69
C MET A 150 -12.05 -7.67 13.69
N LYS A 151 -13.12 -8.05 12.99
CA LYS A 151 -13.06 -8.93 11.82
C LYS A 151 -12.85 -8.09 10.57
N LEU A 152 -11.62 -7.63 10.32
CA LEU A 152 -11.27 -6.67 9.27
C LEU A 152 -11.70 -7.10 7.85
N ARG A 153 -11.98 -8.38 7.64
CA ARG A 153 -12.59 -8.84 6.38
C ARG A 153 -14.02 -8.34 6.20
N HIS A 154 -14.74 -8.11 7.28
CA HIS A 154 -16.16 -7.75 7.29
C HIS A 154 -16.42 -6.37 7.89
N GLU A 155 -15.53 -5.90 8.72
CA GLU A 155 -15.71 -4.68 9.49
C GLU A 155 -14.54 -3.73 9.25
N ALA A 156 -14.83 -2.43 9.26
CA ALA A 156 -13.80 -1.39 9.21
C ALA A 156 -14.06 -0.34 10.30
N VAL A 157 -13.02 0.33 10.75
CA VAL A 157 -13.10 1.50 11.64
C VAL A 157 -12.58 2.74 10.91
N ALA A 158 -13.24 3.87 11.11
CA ALA A 158 -12.83 5.15 10.52
C ALA A 158 -12.98 6.30 11.52
N ASP A 159 -12.13 7.31 11.38
CA ASP A 159 -12.30 8.60 12.01
C ASP A 159 -13.60 9.26 11.49
N LYS A 160 -14.42 9.78 12.38
CA LYS A 160 -15.74 10.40 12.10
C LYS A 160 -15.70 11.47 11.00
N LYS A 161 -14.55 12.14 10.79
CA LYS A 161 -14.39 13.09 9.68
C LYS A 161 -14.60 12.48 8.29
N PHE A 162 -14.47 11.16 8.13
CA PHE A 162 -14.71 10.45 6.88
C PHE A 162 -16.16 9.93 6.74
N GLU A 163 -17.02 10.14 7.75
CA GLU A 163 -18.41 9.65 7.73
C GLU A 163 -19.20 10.22 6.54
N ALA A 164 -19.04 11.50 6.22
CA ALA A 164 -19.70 12.12 5.08
C ALA A 164 -19.24 11.55 3.72
N VAL A 165 -18.00 11.05 3.65
CA VAL A 165 -17.40 10.49 2.43
C VAL A 165 -17.74 9.01 2.27
N LEU A 166 -17.62 8.24 3.34
CA LEU A 166 -17.78 6.78 3.30
C LEU A 166 -19.22 6.33 3.55
N GLY A 167 -20.02 7.11 4.27
CA GLY A 167 -21.40 6.77 4.58
C GLY A 167 -21.54 5.50 5.40
N THR A 168 -22.56 4.70 5.09
CA THR A 168 -22.85 3.45 5.78
C THR A 168 -22.43 2.25 4.93
N ALA A 169 -21.72 1.30 5.51
CA ALA A 169 -21.46 0.02 4.89
C ALA A 169 -22.75 -0.85 4.91
N VAL A 170 -22.85 -1.77 3.97
CA VAL A 170 -24.01 -2.64 3.79
C VAL A 170 -23.55 -4.09 3.74
N VAL A 171 -24.22 -4.97 4.46
CA VAL A 171 -23.95 -6.42 4.42
C VAL A 171 -23.99 -6.91 2.98
N GLN A 172 -22.88 -7.42 2.51
CA GLN A 172 -22.68 -7.84 1.14
C GLN A 172 -23.35 -9.19 0.87
N ASP A 173 -23.72 -9.42 -0.38
CA ASP A 173 -24.08 -10.74 -0.86
C ASP A 173 -22.85 -11.51 -1.34
N GLN A 174 -22.99 -12.82 -1.53
CA GLN A 174 -21.88 -13.70 -1.96
C GLN A 174 -21.41 -13.44 -3.40
N THR A 175 -22.13 -12.63 -4.17
CA THR A 175 -21.81 -12.29 -5.56
C THR A 175 -21.02 -11.00 -5.67
N SER A 176 -20.93 -10.24 -4.58
CA SER A 176 -20.16 -8.99 -4.54
C SER A 176 -18.66 -9.27 -4.61
N VAL A 177 -17.98 -8.63 -5.55
CA VAL A 177 -16.55 -8.83 -5.80
C VAL A 177 -15.86 -7.53 -6.18
N VAL A 178 -14.60 -7.39 -5.76
CA VAL A 178 -13.70 -6.34 -6.21
C VAL A 178 -12.43 -6.97 -6.78
N MET A 179 -12.03 -6.55 -7.97
CA MET A 179 -10.85 -7.09 -8.65
C MET A 179 -9.92 -5.95 -9.09
N LEU A 180 -8.63 -6.09 -8.80
CA LEU A 180 -7.60 -5.27 -9.41
C LEU A 180 -7.39 -5.72 -10.86
N LYS A 181 -7.58 -4.82 -11.82
CA LYS A 181 -7.46 -5.09 -13.26
C LYS A 181 -6.09 -4.68 -13.80
N GLU A 182 -5.56 -3.57 -13.31
CA GLU A 182 -4.26 -3.05 -13.71
C GLU A 182 -3.55 -2.40 -12.54
N TYR A 183 -2.25 -2.63 -12.45
CA TYR A 183 -1.36 -2.02 -11.49
C TYR A 183 -0.22 -1.27 -12.19
N LYS A 184 -0.18 0.04 -12.02
CA LYS A 184 0.94 0.90 -12.38
C LYS A 184 1.40 1.69 -11.15
N PRO A 185 2.64 2.16 -11.08
CA PRO A 185 3.16 2.86 -9.89
C PRO A 185 2.29 4.03 -9.41
N ASN A 186 1.68 4.77 -10.33
CA ASN A 186 0.87 5.95 -10.04
C ASN A 186 -0.60 5.81 -10.45
N GLU A 187 -1.04 4.62 -10.86
CA GLU A 187 -2.40 4.37 -11.30
C GLU A 187 -2.81 2.93 -11.01
N LEU A 188 -3.96 2.76 -10.36
CA LEU A 188 -4.53 1.46 -10.04
C LEU A 188 -5.95 1.42 -10.59
N THR A 189 -6.28 0.41 -11.37
CA THR A 189 -7.62 0.23 -11.93
C THR A 189 -8.28 -1.00 -11.30
N TYR A 190 -9.45 -0.80 -10.73
CA TYR A 190 -10.28 -1.86 -10.13
C TYR A 190 -11.63 -1.94 -10.83
N GLU A 191 -12.17 -3.14 -10.88
CA GLU A 191 -13.55 -3.41 -11.20
C GLU A 191 -14.27 -3.86 -9.93
N VAL A 192 -15.39 -3.26 -9.59
CA VAL A 192 -16.26 -3.68 -8.50
C VAL A 192 -17.62 -4.09 -9.08
N ASN A 193 -18.15 -5.18 -8.59
CA ASN A 193 -19.55 -5.57 -8.82
C ASN A 193 -20.18 -5.80 -7.44
N SER A 194 -21.19 -5.00 -7.10
CA SER A 194 -21.89 -5.10 -5.81
C SER A 194 -23.39 -5.00 -6.02
N GLY A 195 -24.12 -6.01 -5.55
CA GLY A 195 -25.57 -6.04 -5.61
C GLY A 195 -26.25 -4.98 -4.74
N LYS A 196 -25.54 -4.37 -3.80
CA LYS A 196 -26.09 -3.40 -2.82
C LYS A 196 -25.34 -2.09 -2.73
N GLY A 197 -24.17 -1.97 -3.38
CA GLY A 197 -23.23 -0.88 -3.13
C GLY A 197 -22.48 -1.08 -1.81
N GLY A 198 -21.84 -0.02 -1.28
CA GLY A 198 -21.18 -0.06 0.03
C GLY A 198 -19.75 0.44 0.01
N VAL A 199 -19.00 0.12 1.06
CA VAL A 199 -17.64 0.63 1.26
C VAL A 199 -16.63 -0.40 0.79
N VAL A 200 -15.85 -0.03 -0.22
CA VAL A 200 -14.68 -0.77 -0.70
C VAL A 200 -13.46 -0.33 0.10
N VAL A 201 -12.76 -1.28 0.69
CA VAL A 201 -11.46 -1.10 1.34
C VAL A 201 -10.37 -1.59 0.40
N PHE A 202 -9.29 -0.83 0.26
CA PHE A 202 -8.13 -1.17 -0.56
C PHE A 202 -6.94 -1.52 0.31
N SER A 203 -6.20 -2.57 -0.02
CA SER A 203 -4.94 -2.94 0.65
C SER A 203 -3.83 -1.91 0.42
N GLU A 204 -4.17 -0.66 0.22
CA GLU A 204 -3.26 0.43 -0.11
C GLU A 204 -3.25 1.49 0.99
N ILE A 205 -2.05 1.96 1.35
CA ILE A 205 -1.88 2.98 2.39
C ILE A 205 -2.50 4.31 1.93
N TYR A 206 -3.36 4.88 2.78
CA TYR A 206 -3.89 6.22 2.58
C TYR A 206 -2.76 7.25 2.66
N TYR A 207 -2.53 7.95 1.56
CA TYR A 207 -1.50 8.99 1.47
C TYR A 207 -2.02 10.19 0.66
N PRO A 208 -1.72 11.45 1.09
CA PRO A 208 -2.11 12.63 0.34
C PRO A 208 -1.56 12.63 -1.08
N GLY A 209 -2.38 13.06 -2.04
CA GLY A 209 -2.02 13.07 -3.46
C GLY A 209 -2.65 11.96 -4.28
N TRP A 210 -3.22 10.93 -3.65
CA TRP A 210 -4.09 9.99 -4.33
C TRP A 210 -5.49 10.56 -4.52
N THR A 211 -6.04 10.39 -5.70
CA THR A 211 -7.41 10.74 -6.09
C THR A 211 -8.12 9.53 -6.67
N ALA A 212 -9.44 9.56 -6.67
CA ALA A 212 -10.26 8.49 -7.21
C ALA A 212 -11.25 8.99 -8.24
N THR A 213 -11.56 8.13 -9.20
CA THR A 213 -12.76 8.25 -10.05
C THR A 213 -13.55 6.94 -10.01
N VAL A 214 -14.87 7.04 -10.11
CA VAL A 214 -15.79 5.93 -10.32
C VAL A 214 -16.52 6.20 -11.63
N ASP A 215 -16.40 5.32 -12.61
CA ASP A 215 -16.94 5.48 -13.96
C ASP A 215 -16.54 6.82 -14.59
N GLY A 216 -15.28 7.22 -14.40
CA GLY A 216 -14.72 8.48 -14.88
C GLY A 216 -15.14 9.73 -14.11
N LYS A 217 -16.04 9.64 -13.12
CA LYS A 217 -16.48 10.75 -12.27
C LYS A 217 -15.65 10.81 -10.99
N LYS A 218 -15.24 12.02 -10.60
CA LYS A 218 -14.47 12.24 -9.37
C LYS A 218 -15.22 11.68 -8.15
N ALA A 219 -14.50 10.93 -7.33
CA ALA A 219 -14.96 10.39 -6.07
C ALA A 219 -13.96 10.73 -4.95
N GLU A 220 -14.44 10.84 -3.73
CA GLU A 220 -13.60 11.15 -2.58
C GLU A 220 -13.12 9.88 -1.89
N LEU A 221 -11.82 9.84 -1.54
CA LEU A 221 -11.22 8.76 -0.78
C LEU A 221 -11.32 9.03 0.72
N GLY A 222 -11.79 8.04 1.45
CA GLY A 222 -11.68 8.00 2.91
C GLY A 222 -10.48 7.16 3.35
N ARG A 223 -10.24 7.20 4.67
CA ARG A 223 -9.30 6.31 5.35
C ARG A 223 -10.07 5.45 6.35
N VAL A 224 -9.74 4.17 6.37
CA VAL A 224 -10.23 3.19 7.35
C VAL A 224 -9.06 2.40 7.94
N ASP A 225 -9.33 1.71 9.04
CA ASP A 225 -8.38 0.81 9.69
C ASP A 225 -7.03 1.48 9.91
N TYR A 226 -7.10 2.76 10.30
CA TYR A 226 -5.99 3.62 10.64
C TYR A 226 -5.07 4.02 9.46
N ILE A 227 -4.88 3.15 8.45
CA ILE A 227 -3.93 3.36 7.36
C ILE A 227 -4.47 3.07 5.96
N LEU A 228 -5.60 2.37 5.80
CA LEU A 228 -6.05 1.90 4.49
C LEU A 228 -6.95 2.92 3.78
N ARG A 229 -6.92 2.90 2.44
CA ARG A 229 -7.86 3.69 1.62
C ARG A 229 -9.21 3.01 1.57
N ALA A 230 -10.26 3.81 1.50
CA ALA A 230 -11.61 3.32 1.25
C ALA A 230 -12.41 4.27 0.37
N LEU A 231 -13.42 3.74 -0.29
CA LEU A 231 -14.30 4.46 -1.19
C LEU A 231 -15.73 3.91 -1.08
N ASN A 232 -16.72 4.78 -1.09
CA ASN A 232 -18.12 4.35 -1.20
C ASN A 232 -18.50 4.18 -2.68
N VAL A 233 -19.16 3.07 -3.00
CA VAL A 233 -19.69 2.78 -4.34
C VAL A 233 -21.19 2.54 -4.29
N LYS A 234 -21.89 2.87 -5.37
CA LYS A 234 -23.30 2.56 -5.54
C LYS A 234 -23.49 1.07 -5.90
N GLN A 235 -24.74 0.62 -5.86
CA GLN A 235 -25.13 -0.67 -6.41
C GLN A 235 -24.80 -0.76 -7.90
N GLY A 236 -24.28 -1.92 -8.33
CA GLY A 236 -23.98 -2.20 -9.74
C GLY A 236 -22.52 -2.55 -9.99
N LYS A 237 -22.18 -2.56 -11.27
CA LYS A 237 -20.82 -2.74 -11.76
C LYS A 237 -20.21 -1.38 -12.03
N HIS A 238 -19.01 -1.13 -11.50
CA HIS A 238 -18.29 0.12 -11.61
C HIS A 238 -16.80 -0.09 -11.86
N ASP A 239 -16.20 0.82 -12.61
CA ASP A 239 -14.75 0.94 -12.78
C ASP A 239 -14.22 2.02 -11.83
N ILE A 240 -13.24 1.66 -11.01
CA ILE A 240 -12.56 2.56 -10.07
C ILE A 240 -11.14 2.78 -10.56
N VAL A 241 -10.75 4.04 -10.73
CA VAL A 241 -9.35 4.40 -11.01
C VAL A 241 -8.81 5.26 -9.89
N LEU A 242 -7.74 4.76 -9.24
CA LEU A 242 -6.97 5.51 -8.26
C LEU A 242 -5.73 6.08 -8.95
N THR A 243 -5.52 7.40 -8.87
CA THR A 243 -4.37 8.06 -9.51
C THR A 243 -3.58 8.89 -8.50
N PHE A 244 -2.25 8.76 -8.51
CA PHE A 244 -1.36 9.56 -7.68
C PHE A 244 -0.90 10.81 -8.42
N LYS A 245 -1.38 11.98 -7.98
CA LYS A 245 -1.01 13.30 -8.54
C LYS A 245 -0.88 14.32 -7.40
N PRO A 246 0.23 14.31 -6.65
CA PRO A 246 0.42 15.25 -5.55
C PRO A 246 0.60 16.66 -6.08
N GLN A 247 -0.28 17.58 -5.67
CA GLN A 247 -0.26 18.98 -6.12
C GLN A 247 1.04 19.70 -5.76
N SER A 248 1.70 19.29 -4.68
CA SER A 248 3.00 19.84 -4.26
C SER A 248 4.07 19.67 -5.34
N ILE A 249 4.15 18.50 -5.98
CA ILE A 249 5.13 18.23 -7.03
C ILE A 249 4.86 19.13 -8.24
N ASN A 250 3.63 19.17 -8.73
CA ASN A 250 3.27 20.01 -9.89
C ASN A 250 3.56 21.50 -9.65
N ARG A 251 3.26 22.01 -8.45
CA ARG A 251 3.56 23.42 -8.10
C ARG A 251 5.07 23.67 -8.03
N THR A 252 5.81 22.77 -7.41
CA THR A 252 7.27 22.90 -7.29
C THR A 252 7.96 22.84 -8.65
N GLU A 253 7.55 21.93 -9.53
CA GLU A 253 8.05 21.86 -10.90
C GLU A 253 7.76 23.14 -11.68
N THR A 254 6.55 23.68 -11.57
CA THR A 254 6.20 24.96 -12.23
C THR A 254 7.08 26.09 -11.74
N ILE A 255 7.29 26.22 -10.41
CA ILE A 255 8.17 27.23 -9.85
C ILE A 255 9.62 27.04 -10.34
N ALA A 256 10.11 25.81 -10.38
CA ALA A 256 11.44 25.49 -10.87
C ALA A 256 11.62 25.91 -12.34
N TYR A 257 10.68 25.55 -13.21
CA TYR A 257 10.75 25.97 -14.62
C TYR A 257 10.72 27.49 -14.79
N VAL A 258 9.84 28.20 -14.08
CA VAL A 258 9.81 29.67 -14.12
C VAL A 258 11.15 30.25 -13.65
N SER A 259 11.72 29.71 -12.58
CA SER A 259 13.02 30.15 -12.06
C SER A 259 14.17 29.92 -13.05
N TYR A 260 14.19 28.77 -13.73
CA TYR A 260 15.16 28.50 -14.81
C TYR A 260 15.03 29.48 -15.98
N ILE A 261 13.80 29.78 -16.42
CA ILE A 261 13.57 30.75 -17.48
C ILE A 261 14.09 32.13 -17.08
N LEU A 262 13.78 32.60 -15.87
CA LEU A 262 14.27 33.89 -15.37
C LEU A 262 15.79 33.93 -15.29
N LEU A 263 16.43 32.84 -14.83
CA LEU A 263 17.88 32.73 -14.78
C LEU A 263 18.50 32.86 -16.19
N ILE A 264 17.97 32.13 -17.17
CA ILE A 264 18.45 32.19 -18.56
C ILE A 264 18.30 33.60 -19.12
N LEU A 265 17.13 34.24 -18.94
CA LEU A 265 16.89 35.59 -19.37
C LEU A 265 17.83 36.61 -18.75
N SER A 266 18.16 36.46 -17.46
CA SER A 266 19.11 37.32 -16.76
C SER A 266 20.54 37.17 -17.30
N ILE A 267 20.95 35.93 -17.63
CA ILE A 267 22.26 35.67 -18.25
C ILE A 267 22.33 36.31 -19.65
N ILE A 268 21.31 36.08 -20.47
CA ILE A 268 21.23 36.66 -21.82
C ILE A 268 21.26 38.19 -21.71
N GLY A 269 20.45 38.76 -20.84
CA GLY A 269 20.41 40.22 -20.59
C GLY A 269 21.76 40.75 -20.17
N GLY A 270 22.46 40.06 -19.29
CA GLY A 270 23.83 40.44 -18.87
C GLY A 270 24.85 40.42 -20.00
N VAL A 271 24.82 39.37 -20.84
CA VAL A 271 25.69 39.25 -22.01
C VAL A 271 25.40 40.38 -23.02
N VAL A 272 24.14 40.62 -23.36
CA VAL A 272 23.74 41.70 -24.30
C VAL A 272 24.16 43.08 -23.72
N PHE A 273 23.96 43.30 -22.46
CA PHE A 273 24.38 44.56 -21.81
C PHE A 273 25.91 44.75 -21.89
N ASP A 274 26.71 43.74 -21.63
CA ASP A 274 28.18 43.80 -21.70
C ASP A 274 28.67 44.02 -23.16
N MET A 275 28.06 43.35 -24.12
CA MET A 275 28.35 43.55 -25.56
C MET A 275 28.05 44.98 -25.98
N ARG A 276 26.92 45.56 -25.59
CA ARG A 276 26.55 46.97 -25.92
C ARG A 276 27.48 47.96 -25.26
N ARG A 277 27.99 47.66 -24.06
CA ARG A 277 28.97 48.49 -23.35
C ARG A 277 30.33 48.48 -24.02
N LYS A 278 30.81 47.34 -24.51
CA LYS A 278 32.08 47.20 -25.25
C LYS A 278 32.05 47.81 -26.63
N GLY A 279 30.89 47.79 -27.31
CA GLY A 279 30.71 48.42 -28.64
C GLY A 279 30.60 49.97 -28.63
N LYS A 280 30.59 50.61 -27.44
CA LYS A 280 30.55 52.05 -27.27
C LYS A 280 31.93 52.66 -26.88
N LYS A 281 32.95 51.80 -26.75
CA LYS A 281 34.35 52.21 -26.60
C LYS A 281 35.08 51.97 -27.93
#